data_61f58cf1e393668850e797642662e0a2
#
_entry.id   61f58cf1e393668850e797642662e0a2
#
_cell.length_a   1.000
_cell.length_b   1.000
_cell.length_c   1.000
_cell.angle_alpha   90.00
_cell.angle_beta   90.00
_cell.angle_gamma   90.00
#
_symmetry.space_group_name_H-M   'P 1'
#
loop_
_entity.id
_entity.type
_entity.pdbx_description
1 polymer ?
#
loop_
_entity_poly.entity_id
_entity_poly.type
_entity_poly.pdbx_seq_one_letter_code
_entity_poly.pdbx_strand_id
1 'polypeptide(L)'
;PLKYVDSNLILTDTNFNKIPGGQPLLDSTGKIISFQPVWKPGEAYILILAKDAVKDSAGTSLAKNDTIKFFAKKETDYGKISIRFKNYQQSKNPVLQFISNQTVKFAYPLSGAAWNNNRFPPGEYELRILYDANKDGIWTSGNYPKKLQPEKAITLPQKLSIRADWDNERDIQL
;
A
#
# COMPACT_ATOMS: atom_id res chain seq x y z
N PRO A 1 -10.75 -19.06 -1.12
CA PRO A 1 -11.51 -17.85 -1.46
C PRO A 1 -12.57 -17.55 -0.41
N LEU A 2 -12.81 -16.27 -0.16
CA LEU A 2 -13.86 -15.79 0.74
C LEU A 2 -15.22 -15.91 0.07
N LYS A 3 -16.25 -16.14 0.89
CA LYS A 3 -17.66 -15.94 0.54
C LYS A 3 -18.24 -14.92 1.50
N TYR A 4 -19.10 -14.04 1.03
CA TYR A 4 -19.72 -13.01 1.88
C TYR A 4 -21.21 -12.87 1.58
N VAL A 5 -21.92 -12.24 2.52
CA VAL A 5 -23.34 -11.91 2.41
C VAL A 5 -23.48 -10.40 2.53
N ASP A 6 -23.89 -9.72 1.46
CA ASP A 6 -23.97 -8.26 1.37
C ASP A 6 -24.79 -7.62 2.50
N SER A 7 -25.88 -8.26 2.92
CA SER A 7 -26.74 -7.75 3.99
C SER A 7 -26.08 -7.76 5.37
N ASN A 8 -25.01 -8.53 5.53
CA ASN A 8 -24.34 -8.77 6.81
C ASN A 8 -22.98 -8.07 6.90
N LEU A 9 -22.57 -7.37 5.83
CA LEU A 9 -21.34 -6.60 5.71
C LEU A 9 -21.72 -5.19 5.24
N ILE A 10 -21.85 -4.25 6.18
CA ILE A 10 -22.51 -2.96 5.94
C ILE A 10 -21.57 -1.82 6.28
N LEU A 11 -21.38 -0.89 5.34
CA LEU A 11 -20.67 0.36 5.53
C LEU A 11 -21.69 1.50 5.79
N THR A 12 -21.51 2.22 6.89
CA THR A 12 -22.42 3.30 7.32
C THR A 12 -21.66 4.57 7.72
N ASP A 13 -22.37 5.68 7.83
CA ASP A 13 -21.95 6.87 8.57
C ASP A 13 -22.12 6.67 10.09
N THR A 14 -21.83 7.70 10.88
CA THR A 14 -21.96 7.68 12.35
C THR A 14 -23.42 7.63 12.84
N ASN A 15 -24.38 7.91 11.98
CA ASN A 15 -25.82 7.82 12.25
C ASN A 15 -26.41 6.49 11.77
N PHE A 16 -25.56 5.53 11.39
CA PHE A 16 -25.95 4.23 10.86
C PHE A 16 -26.70 4.29 9.51
N ASN A 17 -26.60 5.39 8.77
CA ASN A 17 -27.10 5.45 7.40
C ASN A 17 -26.13 4.74 6.45
N LYS A 18 -26.65 3.89 5.57
CA LYS A 18 -25.82 3.23 4.53
C LYS A 18 -25.18 4.25 3.62
N ILE A 19 -23.90 4.04 3.31
CA ILE A 19 -23.15 4.91 2.40
C ILE A 19 -23.45 4.54 0.95
N PRO A 20 -23.87 5.50 0.10
CA PRO A 20 -24.04 5.26 -1.33
C PRO A 20 -22.72 4.77 -1.97
N GLY A 21 -22.79 3.73 -2.78
CA GLY A 21 -21.61 3.09 -3.36
C GLY A 21 -20.75 2.29 -2.37
N GLY A 22 -21.22 2.10 -1.13
CA GLY A 22 -20.54 1.34 -0.08
C GLY A 22 -20.84 -0.16 -0.09
N GLN A 23 -21.11 -0.75 -1.27
CA GLN A 23 -21.27 -2.20 -1.41
C GLN A 23 -19.90 -2.89 -1.31
N PRO A 24 -19.82 -4.07 -0.69
CA PRO A 24 -18.60 -4.85 -0.66
C PRO A 24 -18.27 -5.40 -2.06
N LEU A 25 -17.01 -5.35 -2.45
CA LEU A 25 -16.49 -5.88 -3.71
C LEU A 25 -15.40 -6.91 -3.40
N LEU A 26 -15.56 -8.14 -3.87
CA LEU A 26 -14.57 -9.20 -3.76
C LEU A 26 -13.58 -9.09 -4.92
N ASP A 27 -12.30 -9.17 -4.63
CA ASP A 27 -11.26 -9.17 -5.65
C ASP A 27 -11.24 -10.48 -6.46
N SER A 28 -10.52 -10.49 -7.59
CA SER A 28 -10.41 -11.66 -8.47
C SER A 28 -9.75 -12.87 -7.83
N THR A 29 -8.97 -12.68 -6.78
CA THR A 29 -8.33 -13.77 -6.02
C THR A 29 -9.25 -14.37 -4.97
N GLY A 30 -10.34 -13.69 -4.64
CA GLY A 30 -11.27 -14.09 -3.58
C GLY A 30 -10.69 -13.97 -2.17
N LYS A 31 -9.69 -13.10 -1.97
CA LYS A 31 -9.00 -12.94 -0.68
C LYS A 31 -9.26 -11.60 -0.02
N ILE A 32 -9.68 -10.59 -0.77
CA ILE A 32 -9.84 -9.21 -0.30
C ILE A 32 -11.25 -8.73 -0.61
N ILE A 33 -11.93 -8.22 0.41
CA ILE A 33 -13.19 -7.49 0.25
C ILE A 33 -12.86 -6.01 0.40
N SER A 34 -13.22 -5.22 -0.60
CA SER A 34 -13.01 -3.77 -0.65
C SER A 34 -14.33 -3.01 -0.71
N PHE A 35 -14.29 -1.75 -0.32
CA PHE A 35 -15.39 -0.80 -0.44
C PHE A 35 -14.90 0.42 -1.22
N GLN A 36 -15.66 0.89 -2.19
CA GLN A 36 -15.27 1.98 -3.07
C GLN A 36 -16.33 3.11 -3.12
N PRO A 37 -16.81 3.61 -1.98
CA PRO A 37 -17.71 4.77 -1.98
C PRO A 37 -16.92 6.04 -2.28
N VAL A 38 -17.62 7.13 -2.50
CA VAL A 38 -17.01 8.47 -2.50
C VAL A 38 -16.72 8.86 -1.05
N TRP A 39 -15.48 8.68 -0.63
CA TRP A 39 -15.03 9.04 0.71
C TRP A 39 -15.00 10.56 0.90
N LYS A 40 -15.62 11.06 1.96
CA LYS A 40 -15.50 12.46 2.35
C LYS A 40 -14.31 12.62 3.31
N PRO A 41 -13.28 13.40 2.97
CA PRO A 41 -12.09 13.56 3.81
C PRO A 41 -12.43 14.02 5.23
N GLY A 42 -11.92 13.30 6.23
CA GLY A 42 -12.14 13.60 7.65
C GLY A 42 -13.46 13.10 8.24
N GLU A 43 -14.34 12.57 7.44
CA GLU A 43 -15.59 11.96 7.94
C GLU A 43 -15.32 10.62 8.60
N ALA A 44 -16.13 10.33 9.63
CA ALA A 44 -16.09 9.06 10.33
C ALA A 44 -17.06 8.06 9.69
N TYR A 45 -16.62 6.81 9.63
CA TYR A 45 -17.38 5.70 9.06
C TYR A 45 -17.38 4.51 10.01
N ILE A 46 -18.39 3.67 9.87
CA ILE A 46 -18.58 2.45 10.66
C ILE A 46 -18.77 1.28 9.69
N LEU A 47 -17.88 0.29 9.78
CA LEU A 47 -18.05 -1.00 9.12
C LEU A 47 -18.61 -2.01 10.12
N ILE A 48 -19.81 -2.51 9.83
CA ILE A 48 -20.50 -3.49 10.63
C ILE A 48 -20.34 -4.86 9.98
N LEU A 49 -19.83 -5.82 10.75
CA LEU A 49 -19.63 -7.21 10.32
C LEU A 49 -20.49 -8.10 11.23
N ALA A 50 -21.53 -8.69 10.68
CA ALA A 50 -22.24 -9.76 11.39
C ALA A 50 -21.37 -11.03 11.43
N LYS A 51 -21.61 -11.90 12.40
CA LYS A 51 -20.85 -13.14 12.60
C LYS A 51 -20.74 -14.01 11.33
N ASP A 52 -21.76 -14.02 10.53
CA ASP A 52 -21.87 -14.80 9.28
C ASP A 52 -21.65 -13.96 8.00
N ALA A 53 -21.19 -12.70 8.16
CA ALA A 53 -20.94 -11.80 7.04
C ALA A 53 -19.92 -12.36 6.06
N VAL A 54 -18.90 -13.05 6.54
CA VAL A 54 -17.80 -13.61 5.75
C VAL A 54 -17.53 -15.04 6.18
N LYS A 55 -17.31 -15.91 5.20
CA LYS A 55 -16.86 -17.29 5.40
C LYS A 55 -15.59 -17.58 4.60
N ASP A 56 -14.71 -18.36 5.17
CA ASP A 56 -13.52 -18.87 4.48
C ASP A 56 -13.86 -20.04 3.54
N SER A 57 -12.84 -20.61 2.91
CA SER A 57 -13.01 -21.76 2.01
C SER A 57 -13.44 -23.04 2.73
N ALA A 58 -13.21 -23.14 4.04
CA ALA A 58 -13.65 -24.26 4.88
C ALA A 58 -15.08 -24.06 5.44
N GLY A 59 -15.69 -22.90 5.17
CA GLY A 59 -17.03 -22.54 5.68
C GLY A 59 -17.02 -21.93 7.08
N THR A 60 -15.85 -21.61 7.63
CA THR A 60 -15.72 -21.00 8.96
C THR A 60 -16.14 -19.53 8.89
N SER A 61 -17.04 -19.12 9.79
CA SER A 61 -17.50 -17.75 9.95
C SER A 61 -16.64 -16.99 10.97
N LEU A 62 -16.88 -15.67 11.11
CA LEU A 62 -16.32 -14.87 12.19
C LEU A 62 -16.78 -15.42 13.56
N ALA A 63 -15.93 -15.26 14.58
CA ALA A 63 -16.24 -15.76 15.92
C ALA A 63 -17.44 -15.01 16.56
N LYS A 64 -17.60 -13.72 16.24
CA LYS A 64 -18.64 -12.82 16.77
C LYS A 64 -18.96 -11.71 15.77
N ASN A 65 -20.03 -10.97 16.02
CA ASN A 65 -20.27 -9.68 15.35
C ASN A 65 -19.15 -8.71 15.71
N ASP A 66 -18.74 -7.88 14.77
CA ASP A 66 -17.73 -6.86 14.99
C ASP A 66 -18.15 -5.52 14.37
N THR A 67 -17.59 -4.44 14.90
CA THR A 67 -17.86 -3.08 14.42
C THR A 67 -16.56 -2.29 14.42
N ILE A 68 -16.12 -1.89 13.23
CA ILE A 68 -14.88 -1.16 13.03
C ILE A 68 -15.22 0.30 12.74
N LYS A 69 -14.77 1.21 13.61
CA LYS A 69 -14.88 2.65 13.39
C LYS A 69 -13.58 3.19 12.83
N PHE A 70 -13.66 4.01 11.80
CA PHE A 70 -12.49 4.62 11.17
C PHE A 70 -12.83 5.98 10.55
N PHE A 71 -11.81 6.75 10.18
CA PHE A 71 -11.95 8.04 9.53
C PHE A 71 -11.36 7.98 8.12
N ALA A 72 -12.02 8.63 7.16
CA ALA A 72 -11.41 8.88 5.86
C ALA A 72 -10.30 9.93 6.04
N LYS A 73 -9.11 9.63 5.55
CA LYS A 73 -7.96 10.52 5.66
C LYS A 73 -8.18 11.82 4.86
N LYS A 74 -7.70 12.94 5.41
CA LYS A 74 -7.62 14.24 4.74
C LYS A 74 -6.33 14.35 3.95
N GLU A 75 -6.24 15.32 3.05
CA GLU A 75 -4.99 15.63 2.34
C GLU A 75 -3.85 15.95 3.31
N THR A 76 -4.16 16.69 4.40
CA THR A 76 -3.20 17.03 5.46
C THR A 76 -2.70 15.84 6.28
N ASP A 77 -3.32 14.67 6.16
CA ASP A 77 -2.85 13.43 6.80
C ASP A 77 -1.73 12.73 6.01
N TYR A 78 -1.39 13.25 4.83
CA TYR A 78 -0.33 12.76 3.95
C TYR A 78 0.80 13.78 3.83
N GLY A 79 2.01 13.30 3.59
CA GLY A 79 3.12 14.13 3.15
C GLY A 79 3.22 14.13 1.63
N LYS A 80 3.70 15.23 1.06
CA LYS A 80 4.18 15.25 -0.32
C LYS A 80 5.65 14.90 -0.32
N ILE A 81 6.08 14.17 -1.31
CA ILE A 81 7.48 13.75 -1.45
C ILE A 81 7.95 13.93 -2.89
N SER A 82 9.13 14.52 -3.05
CA SER A 82 9.83 14.70 -4.31
C SER A 82 11.25 14.17 -4.16
N ILE A 83 11.61 13.19 -4.97
CA ILE A 83 12.95 12.61 -4.97
C ILE A 83 13.58 12.82 -6.35
N ARG A 84 14.80 13.36 -6.37
CA ARG A 84 15.62 13.53 -7.57
C ARG A 84 16.81 12.56 -7.50
N PHE A 85 17.05 11.85 -8.60
CA PHE A 85 18.12 10.87 -8.71
C PHE A 85 19.23 11.39 -9.62
N LYS A 86 20.44 11.52 -9.07
CA LYS A 86 21.66 11.77 -9.84
C LYS A 86 22.21 10.44 -10.36
N ASN A 87 22.78 10.46 -11.59
CA ASN A 87 23.30 9.27 -12.29
C ASN A 87 22.25 8.18 -12.56
N TYR A 88 20.99 8.58 -12.75
CA TYR A 88 19.91 7.68 -13.13
C TYR A 88 20.21 6.94 -14.44
N GLN A 89 19.98 5.62 -14.45
CA GLN A 89 20.15 4.76 -15.61
C GLN A 89 18.91 3.89 -15.83
N GLN A 90 18.09 4.28 -16.79
CA GLN A 90 16.85 3.56 -17.15
C GLN A 90 17.08 2.09 -17.49
N SER A 91 18.20 1.79 -18.18
CA SER A 91 18.54 0.42 -18.62
C SER A 91 18.70 -0.59 -17.49
N LYS A 92 18.89 -0.11 -16.25
CA LYS A 92 19.00 -0.97 -15.07
C LYS A 92 17.66 -1.27 -14.39
N ASN A 93 16.54 -0.78 -14.93
CA ASN A 93 15.20 -0.90 -14.36
C ASN A 93 15.17 -0.65 -12.84
N PRO A 94 15.58 0.54 -12.36
CA PRO A 94 15.64 0.80 -10.93
C PRO A 94 14.23 0.89 -10.34
N VAL A 95 14.05 0.26 -9.18
CA VAL A 95 12.83 0.31 -8.36
C VAL A 95 13.15 0.97 -7.04
N LEU A 96 12.45 2.06 -6.72
CA LEU A 96 12.53 2.73 -5.42
C LEU A 96 11.68 1.97 -4.41
N GLN A 97 12.28 1.49 -3.34
CA GLN A 97 11.61 0.78 -2.27
C GLN A 97 11.68 1.56 -0.97
N PHE A 98 10.52 1.68 -0.30
CA PHE A 98 10.38 2.24 1.04
C PHE A 98 10.22 1.10 2.03
N ILE A 99 11.13 1.00 2.99
CA ILE A 99 11.21 -0.07 3.97
C ILE A 99 10.89 0.50 5.36
N SER A 100 9.98 -0.14 6.06
CA SER A 100 9.69 0.15 7.47
C SER A 100 9.54 -1.17 8.23
N ASN A 101 10.14 -1.25 9.42
CA ASN A 101 10.19 -2.46 10.23
C ASN A 101 10.69 -3.68 9.41
N GLN A 102 11.81 -3.51 8.70
CA GLN A 102 12.46 -4.54 7.87
C GLN A 102 11.58 -5.09 6.73
N THR A 103 10.45 -4.49 6.46
CA THR A 103 9.51 -4.92 5.41
C THR A 103 9.38 -3.85 4.34
N VAL A 104 9.42 -4.23 3.08
CA VAL A 104 9.10 -3.33 1.95
C VAL A 104 7.61 -2.98 2.04
N LYS A 105 7.33 -1.72 2.33
CA LYS A 105 5.96 -1.19 2.41
C LYS A 105 5.47 -0.71 1.06
N PHE A 106 6.36 -0.08 0.29
CA PHE A 106 6.04 0.44 -1.03
C PHE A 106 7.22 0.20 -1.97
N ALA A 107 6.91 -0.08 -3.24
CA ALA A 107 7.88 -0.26 -4.31
C ALA A 107 7.36 0.43 -5.57
N TYR A 108 8.20 1.28 -6.17
CA TYR A 108 7.85 2.08 -7.34
C TYR A 108 8.91 1.93 -8.42
N PRO A 109 8.62 1.30 -9.56
CA PRO A 109 9.51 1.34 -10.72
C PRO A 109 9.76 2.79 -11.14
N LEU A 110 11.01 3.14 -11.34
CA LEU A 110 11.38 4.50 -11.73
C LEU A 110 11.40 4.60 -13.25
N SER A 111 10.66 5.55 -13.81
CA SER A 111 10.61 5.87 -15.24
C SER A 111 11.45 7.08 -15.62
N GLY A 112 12.14 7.71 -14.67
CA GLY A 112 12.95 8.91 -14.89
C GLY A 112 13.80 9.28 -13.69
N ALA A 113 14.59 10.33 -13.83
CA ALA A 113 15.47 10.86 -12.80
C ALA A 113 14.75 11.62 -11.68
N ALA A 114 13.43 11.64 -11.68
CA ALA A 114 12.61 12.22 -10.61
C ALA A 114 11.40 11.32 -10.32
N TRP A 115 11.02 11.29 -9.05
CA TRP A 115 9.81 10.61 -8.61
C TRP A 115 9.09 11.46 -7.58
N ASN A 116 7.77 11.60 -7.73
CA ASN A 116 6.92 12.43 -6.88
C ASN A 116 5.68 11.67 -6.42
N ASN A 117 5.24 11.94 -5.19
CA ASN A 117 3.97 11.46 -4.69
C ASN A 117 3.36 12.52 -3.74
N ASN A 118 2.14 12.96 -4.04
CA ASN A 118 1.47 14.03 -3.29
C ASN A 118 0.66 13.51 -2.09
N ARG A 119 0.48 12.19 -1.96
CA ARG A 119 -0.29 11.56 -0.88
C ARG A 119 0.47 10.38 -0.30
N PHE A 120 1.70 10.62 0.14
CA PHE A 120 2.52 9.57 0.72
C PHE A 120 2.25 9.45 2.22
N PRO A 121 2.09 8.23 2.78
CA PRO A 121 1.88 8.05 4.20
C PRO A 121 3.06 8.61 5.02
N PRO A 122 2.81 9.42 6.07
CA PRO A 122 3.86 9.88 6.96
C PRO A 122 4.49 8.72 7.72
N GLY A 123 5.75 8.87 8.06
CA GLY A 123 6.51 7.84 8.76
C GLY A 123 8.00 7.90 8.48
N GLU A 124 8.74 6.97 9.08
CA GLU A 124 10.16 6.80 8.85
C GLU A 124 10.41 5.59 7.97
N TYR A 125 11.18 5.80 6.92
CA TYR A 125 11.49 4.79 5.92
C TYR A 125 12.98 4.72 5.65
N GLU A 126 13.48 3.51 5.56
CA GLU A 126 14.74 3.23 4.89
C GLU A 126 14.46 3.17 3.38
N LEU A 127 15.31 3.81 2.59
CA LEU A 127 15.20 3.78 1.14
C LEU A 127 16.17 2.74 0.57
N ARG A 128 15.68 1.96 -0.37
CA ARG A 128 16.49 0.99 -1.12
C ARG A 128 16.20 1.13 -2.60
N ILE A 129 17.25 1.08 -3.42
CA ILE A 129 17.14 0.97 -4.86
C ILE A 129 17.42 -0.48 -5.24
N LEU A 130 16.43 -1.12 -5.82
CA LEU A 130 16.53 -2.44 -6.43
C LEU A 130 16.77 -2.26 -7.94
N TYR A 131 17.79 -2.90 -8.51
CA TYR A 131 17.97 -3.01 -9.94
C TYR A 131 17.31 -4.30 -10.43
N ASP A 132 16.06 -4.16 -10.84
CA ASP A 132 15.15 -5.25 -11.17
C ASP A 132 15.37 -5.73 -12.61
N ALA A 133 16.18 -6.77 -12.75
CA ALA A 133 16.57 -7.29 -14.05
C ALA A 133 15.43 -8.02 -14.78
N ASN A 134 14.56 -8.71 -14.03
CA ASN A 134 13.45 -9.50 -14.56
C ASN A 134 12.12 -8.73 -14.64
N LYS A 135 12.07 -7.51 -14.09
CA LYS A 135 10.92 -6.58 -14.08
C LYS A 135 9.70 -7.11 -13.33
N ASP A 136 9.91 -7.90 -12.27
CA ASP A 136 8.83 -8.41 -11.43
C ASP A 136 8.53 -7.53 -10.19
N GLY A 137 9.35 -6.49 -9.95
CA GLY A 137 9.21 -5.55 -8.83
C GLY A 137 9.71 -6.11 -7.49
N ILE A 138 10.21 -7.35 -7.46
CA ILE A 138 10.62 -8.07 -6.26
C ILE A 138 12.09 -8.46 -6.39
N TRP A 139 12.84 -8.37 -5.30
CA TRP A 139 14.23 -8.82 -5.31
C TRP A 139 14.31 -10.33 -5.55
N THR A 140 15.06 -10.71 -6.58
CA THR A 140 15.28 -12.10 -6.98
C THR A 140 16.65 -12.56 -6.51
N SER A 141 16.71 -13.69 -5.80
CA SER A 141 17.95 -14.35 -5.43
C SER A 141 18.64 -14.93 -6.66
N GLY A 142 19.95 -15.08 -6.59
CA GLY A 142 20.71 -15.75 -7.65
C GLY A 142 20.29 -17.22 -7.82
N ASN A 143 20.65 -17.80 -8.96
CA ASN A 143 20.42 -19.20 -9.26
C ASN A 143 21.75 -19.87 -9.67
N TYR A 144 22.38 -20.63 -8.76
CA TYR A 144 23.67 -21.25 -8.98
C TYR A 144 23.73 -22.20 -10.19
N PRO A 145 22.76 -23.14 -10.37
CA PRO A 145 22.72 -24.00 -11.56
C PRO A 145 22.65 -23.23 -12.87
N LYS A 146 21.94 -22.10 -12.89
CA LYS A 146 21.82 -21.25 -14.09
C LYS A 146 22.89 -20.17 -14.19
N LYS A 147 23.86 -20.14 -13.27
CA LYS A 147 24.91 -19.10 -13.18
C LYS A 147 24.36 -17.67 -13.15
N LEU A 148 23.18 -17.48 -12.58
CA LEU A 148 22.56 -16.16 -12.44
C LEU A 148 22.96 -15.55 -11.10
N GLN A 149 23.46 -14.31 -11.13
CA GLN A 149 23.74 -13.54 -9.93
C GLN A 149 22.44 -13.01 -9.32
N PRO A 150 22.39 -12.78 -8.00
CA PRO A 150 21.26 -12.09 -7.38
C PRO A 150 21.15 -10.65 -7.90
N GLU A 151 19.95 -10.13 -7.91
CA GLU A 151 19.72 -8.74 -8.25
C GLU A 151 20.41 -7.79 -7.26
N LYS A 152 20.99 -6.72 -7.81
CA LYS A 152 21.67 -5.73 -7.00
C LYS A 152 20.66 -4.84 -6.29
N ALA A 153 20.76 -4.76 -4.95
CA ALA A 153 19.99 -3.84 -4.13
C ALA A 153 20.93 -2.96 -3.31
N ILE A 154 20.67 -1.66 -3.29
CA ILE A 154 21.48 -0.66 -2.57
C ILE A 154 20.60 0.03 -1.56
N THR A 155 20.83 -0.19 -0.27
CA THR A 155 20.18 0.56 0.80
C THR A 155 20.89 1.88 1.00
N LEU A 156 20.13 2.97 1.05
CA LEU A 156 20.68 4.30 1.28
C LEU A 156 20.99 4.49 2.76
N PRO A 157 22.10 5.16 3.12
CA PRO A 157 22.58 5.22 4.50
C PRO A 157 21.69 6.05 5.41
N GLN A 158 20.90 6.97 4.84
CA GLN A 158 20.05 7.87 5.62
C GLN A 158 18.59 7.48 5.51
N LYS A 159 17.92 7.36 6.65
CA LYS A 159 16.47 7.23 6.69
C LYS A 159 15.80 8.51 6.21
N LEU A 160 14.62 8.35 5.63
CA LEU A 160 13.74 9.43 5.21
C LEU A 160 12.57 9.51 6.19
N SER A 161 12.46 10.65 6.88
CA SER A 161 11.29 10.98 7.69
C SER A 161 10.33 11.80 6.86
N ILE A 162 9.13 11.27 6.65
CA ILE A 162 8.06 11.95 5.92
C ILE A 162 7.04 12.47 6.92
N ARG A 163 6.85 13.79 6.93
CA ARG A 163 5.90 14.47 7.81
C ARG A 163 4.61 14.74 7.06
N ALA A 164 3.48 14.57 7.76
CA ALA A 164 2.16 14.95 7.25
C ALA A 164 2.11 16.46 7.01
N ASP A 165 1.37 16.88 5.97
CA ASP A 165 1.18 18.28 5.56
C ASP A 165 2.48 19.04 5.24
N TRP A 166 3.54 18.30 4.85
CA TRP A 166 4.84 18.89 4.49
C TRP A 166 5.27 18.46 3.10
N ASP A 167 6.01 19.36 2.43
CA ASP A 167 6.75 19.04 1.21
C ASP A 167 8.13 18.48 1.61
N ASN A 168 8.35 17.19 1.32
CA ASN A 168 9.58 16.47 1.66
C ASN A 168 10.40 16.30 0.37
N GLU A 169 11.58 16.93 0.31
CA GLU A 169 12.46 16.84 -0.86
C GLU A 169 13.74 16.07 -0.55
N ARG A 170 14.24 15.30 -1.51
CA ARG A 170 15.47 14.53 -1.39
C ARG A 170 16.20 14.39 -2.70
N ASP A 171 17.52 14.63 -2.66
CA ASP A 171 18.43 14.26 -3.76
C ASP A 171 19.15 12.97 -3.39
N ILE A 172 19.20 12.02 -4.32
CA ILE A 172 19.79 10.69 -4.16
C ILE A 172 20.80 10.46 -5.25
N GLN A 173 21.98 10.01 -4.86
CA GLN A 173 23.04 9.57 -5.78
C GLN A 173 22.87 8.06 -6.03
N LEU A 174 22.68 7.64 -7.30
CA LEU A 174 22.62 6.24 -7.73
C LEU A 174 23.95 5.71 -8.22
#